data_92e44aa88627a3f6a20e8a34077edf03
#
_entry.id   92e44aa88627a3f6a20e8a34077edf03
#
_cell.length_a   1.000
_cell.length_b   1.000
_cell.length_c   1.000
_cell.angle_alpha   90.00
_cell.angle_beta   90.00
_cell.angle_gamma   90.00
#
_symmetry.space_group_name_H-M   'P 1'
#
loop_
_entity.id
_entity.type
_entity.pdbx_description
1 polymer ?
#
loop_
_entity_poly.entity_id
_entity_poly.type
_entity_poly.pdbx_seq_one_letter_code
_entity_poly.pdbx_strand_id
1 'polypeptide(L)' 'MTKDVKIILEQHPDGFVAYPVGLRGVIVGQGDTRAEAIADITSAIQFHVETFGVKELEMDEPLLGVFVADTQVAV' A
#
# COMPACT_ATOMS: atom_id res chain seq x y z
N MET A 1 -1.24 20.29 2.20
CA MET A 1 -1.01 19.70 0.88
C MET A 1 -1.06 18.19 1.01
N THR A 2 -1.71 17.52 0.05
CA THR A 2 -1.85 16.06 0.07
C THR A 2 -1.16 15.46 -1.14
N LYS A 3 -0.74 14.21 -1.01
CA LYS A 3 -0.24 13.41 -2.12
C LYS A 3 -1.06 12.15 -2.24
N ASP A 4 -1.34 11.74 -3.46
CA ASP A 4 -2.01 10.47 -3.72
C ASP A 4 -1.00 9.34 -3.66
N VAL A 5 -1.37 8.29 -2.96
CA VAL A 5 -0.57 7.07 -2.85
C VAL A 5 -1.42 5.92 -3.33
N LYS A 6 -0.90 5.14 -4.26
CA LYS A 6 -1.60 3.95 -4.71
C LYS A 6 -1.39 2.82 -3.71
N ILE A 7 -2.49 2.17 -3.34
CA ILE A 7 -2.44 1.02 -2.44
C ILE A 7 -3.10 -0.18 -3.10
N ILE A 8 -2.67 -1.37 -2.69
CA ILE A 8 -3.29 -2.63 -3.08
C ILE A 8 -4.01 -3.18 -1.87
N LEU A 9 -5.23 -3.66 -2.09
CA LEU A 9 -6.04 -4.33 -1.08
C LEU A 9 -6.16 -5.79 -1.44
N GLU A 10 -5.76 -6.67 -0.52
CA GLU A 10 -5.94 -8.11 -0.65
C GLU A 10 -7.04 -8.57 0.27
N GLN A 11 -7.95 -9.37 -0.25
CA GLN A 11 -9.00 -9.98 0.55
C GLN A 11 -8.57 -11.39 0.96
N HIS A 12 -8.61 -11.65 2.25
CA HIS A 12 -8.32 -12.95 2.86
C HIS A 12 -9.56 -13.44 3.61
N PRO A 13 -9.63 -14.74 3.95
CA PRO A 13 -10.80 -15.26 4.67
C PRO A 13 -11.11 -14.54 5.98
N ASP A 14 -10.10 -13.97 6.63
CA ASP A 14 -10.22 -13.32 7.93
C ASP A 14 -10.11 -11.79 7.87
N GLY A 15 -10.14 -11.21 6.67
CA GLY A 15 -10.11 -9.76 6.55
C GLY A 15 -9.35 -9.25 5.33
N PHE A 16 -8.93 -8.00 5.41
CA PHE A 16 -8.22 -7.32 4.32
C PHE A 16 -6.85 -6.87 4.76
N VAL A 17 -5.90 -6.95 3.83
CA VAL A 17 -4.56 -6.41 4.01
C VAL A 17 -4.33 -5.36 2.95
N ALA A 18 -3.77 -4.22 3.35
CA ALA A 18 -3.45 -3.12 2.44
C ALA A 18 -1.95 -2.85 2.46
N TYR A 19 -1.39 -2.54 1.30
CA TYR A 19 -0.01 -2.13 1.23
C TYR A 19 0.21 -1.13 0.09
N PRO A 20 1.16 -0.21 0.28
CA PRO A 20 1.42 0.80 -0.74
C PRO A 20 2.24 0.22 -1.90
N VAL A 21 2.06 0.80 -3.06
CA VAL A 21 2.79 0.43 -4.26
C VAL A 21 3.86 1.48 -4.52
N GLY A 22 5.10 1.02 -4.67
CA GLY A 22 6.18 1.89 -5.07
C GLY A 22 6.80 2.73 -3.97
N LEU A 23 6.40 2.54 -2.73
CA LEU A 23 7.05 3.21 -1.61
C LEU A 23 8.24 2.41 -1.11
N ARG A 24 9.21 3.11 -0.55
CA ARG A 24 10.36 2.47 0.08
C ARG A 24 9.96 1.93 1.44
N GLY A 25 10.53 0.81 1.82
CA GLY A 25 10.26 0.16 3.10
C GLY A 25 9.01 -0.70 3.06
N VAL A 26 8.71 -1.30 4.20
CA VAL A 26 7.57 -2.20 4.35
C VAL A 26 6.55 -1.54 5.25
N ILE A 27 5.41 -1.17 4.65
CA ILE A 27 4.29 -0.58 5.37
C ILE A 27 3.07 -1.42 5.04
N VAL A 28 2.36 -1.91 6.05
CA VAL A 28 1.21 -2.78 5.87
C VAL A 28 0.09 -2.30 6.79
N GLY A 29 -1.14 -2.31 6.27
CA GLY A 29 -2.34 -2.07 7.03
C GLY A 29 -3.27 -3.26 6.95
N GLN A 30 -4.19 -3.40 7.90
CA GLN A 30 -5.16 -4.48 7.91
C GLN A 30 -6.45 -4.05 8.58
N GLY A 31 -7.52 -4.78 8.30
CA GLY A 31 -8.82 -4.54 8.88
C GLY A 31 -9.81 -5.61 8.46
N ASP A 32 -10.96 -5.64 9.13
CA ASP A 32 -12.03 -6.58 8.81
C ASP A 32 -12.78 -6.17 7.54
N THR A 33 -12.72 -4.90 7.19
CA THR A 33 -13.33 -4.34 5.99
C THR A 33 -12.29 -3.59 5.17
N ARG A 34 -12.62 -3.32 3.90
CA ARG A 34 -11.75 -2.50 3.04
C ARG A 34 -11.50 -1.12 3.65
N ALA A 35 -12.57 -0.50 4.17
CA ALA A 35 -12.46 0.83 4.77
C ALA A 35 -11.51 0.83 5.96
N GLU A 36 -11.58 -0.19 6.80
CA GLU A 36 -10.69 -0.30 7.95
C GLU A 36 -9.24 -0.51 7.53
N ALA A 37 -9.00 -1.36 6.53
CA ALA A 37 -7.66 -1.59 6.02
C ALA A 37 -7.07 -0.31 5.39
N ILE A 38 -7.89 0.44 4.65
CA ILE A 38 -7.47 1.72 4.07
C ILE A 38 -7.14 2.74 5.17
N ALA A 39 -7.98 2.82 6.20
CA ALA A 39 -7.73 3.73 7.31
C ALA A 39 -6.44 3.37 8.04
N ASP A 40 -6.20 2.07 8.24
CA ASP A 40 -5.01 1.59 8.92
C ASP A 40 -3.75 1.89 8.13
N ILE A 41 -3.73 1.58 6.81
CA ILE A 41 -2.56 1.84 5.98
C ILE A 41 -2.32 3.36 5.84
N THR A 42 -3.38 4.15 5.77
CA THR A 42 -3.26 5.61 5.70
C THR A 42 -2.54 6.15 6.94
N SER A 43 -2.95 5.70 8.12
CA SER A 43 -2.31 6.08 9.37
C SER A 43 -0.85 5.63 9.44
N ALA A 44 -0.56 4.42 8.96
CA ALA A 44 0.80 3.89 8.95
C ALA A 44 1.71 4.70 8.02
N ILE A 45 1.22 5.06 6.83
CA ILE A 45 1.96 5.89 5.89
C ILE A 45 2.18 7.29 6.47
N GLN A 46 1.15 7.87 7.08
CA GLN A 46 1.25 9.18 7.70
C GLN A 46 2.31 9.19 8.79
N PHE A 47 2.32 8.18 9.65
CA PHE A 47 3.34 8.03 10.68
C PHE A 47 4.74 7.90 10.09
N HIS A 48 4.87 7.13 9.02
CA HIS A 48 6.15 6.92 8.32
C HIS A 48 6.68 8.25 7.76
N VAL A 49 5.80 9.03 7.13
CA VAL A 49 6.17 10.34 6.58
C VAL A 49 6.57 11.31 7.69
N GLU A 50 5.85 11.31 8.80
CA GLU A 50 6.18 12.17 9.94
C GLU A 50 7.53 11.81 10.57
N THR A 51 7.89 10.53 10.53
CA THR A 51 9.14 10.04 11.12
C THR A 51 10.34 10.23 10.17
N PHE A 52 10.17 9.91 8.90
CA PHE A 52 11.26 9.84 7.93
C PHE A 52 11.23 10.93 6.86
N GLY A 53 10.15 11.70 6.78
CA GLY A 53 10.00 12.80 5.85
C GLY A 53 9.23 12.43 4.59
N VAL A 54 8.74 13.47 3.90
CA VAL A 54 7.88 13.32 2.72
C VAL A 54 8.61 12.68 1.53
N LYS A 55 9.93 12.69 1.53
CA LYS A 55 10.73 12.06 0.47
C LYS A 55 10.47 10.56 0.35
N GLU A 56 9.99 9.93 1.42
CA GLU A 56 9.63 8.51 1.40
C GLU A 56 8.47 8.22 0.44
N LEU A 57 7.70 9.23 0.07
CA LEU A 57 6.63 9.12 -0.92
C LEU A 57 7.10 9.35 -2.35
N GLU A 58 8.37 9.71 -2.54
CA GLU A 58 8.94 9.97 -3.86
C GLU A 58 9.53 8.68 -4.41
N MET A 59 9.31 8.46 -5.70
CA MET A 59 9.87 7.33 -6.43
C MET A 59 10.89 7.87 -7.44
N ASP A 60 11.94 7.09 -7.68
CA ASP A 60 12.95 7.45 -8.68
C ASP A 60 12.36 7.55 -10.08
N GLU A 61 11.39 6.68 -10.37
CA GLU A 61 10.66 6.69 -11.65
C GLU A 61 9.16 6.63 -11.37
N PRO A 62 8.34 7.33 -12.17
CA PRO A 62 6.89 7.30 -11.97
C PRO A 62 6.32 5.91 -12.28
N LEU A 63 5.42 5.47 -11.42
CA LEU A 63 4.67 4.25 -11.64
C LEU A 63 3.48 4.56 -12.53
N LEU A 64 3.46 3.97 -13.74
CA LEU A 64 2.42 4.25 -14.73
C LEU A 64 1.16 3.43 -14.53
N GLY A 65 1.24 2.27 -13.89
CA GLY A 65 0.07 1.44 -13.63
C GLY A 65 0.42 0.23 -12.79
N VAL A 66 -0.63 -0.41 -12.27
CA VAL A 66 -0.51 -1.64 -11.50
C VAL A 66 -1.59 -2.59 -11.99
N PHE A 67 -1.19 -3.81 -12.29
CA PHE A 67 -2.10 -4.82 -12.85
C PHE A 67 -1.96 -6.10 -12.07
N VAL A 68 -3.07 -6.82 -11.96
CA VAL A 68 -3.09 -8.17 -11.38
C VAL A 68 -3.27 -9.15 -12.53
N ALA A 69 -2.41 -10.15 -12.59
CA ALA A 69 -2.47 -11.17 -13.64
C ALA A 69 -2.20 -12.54 -13.04
N ASP A 70 -2.78 -13.55 -13.67
CA ASP A 70 -2.53 -14.94 -13.30
C ASP A 70 -1.58 -15.57 -14.29
N THR A 71 -0.73 -16.44 -13.80
CA THR A 71 0.13 -17.27 -14.64
C THR A 71 0.14 -18.71 -14.10
N GLN A 72 0.47 -19.65 -14.95
CA GLN A 72 0.57 -21.05 -14.55
C GLN A 72 2.03 -21.43 -14.39
N VAL A 73 2.33 -22.11 -13.31
CA VAL A 73 3.66 -22.57 -12.99
C VAL A 73 3.62 -24.08 -12.77
N ALA A 74 4.52 -24.80 -13.40
CA ALA A 74 4.65 -26.23 -13.20
C ALA A 74 5.31 -26.50 -11.83
N VAL A 75 4.72 -27.38 -11.05
CA VAL A 75 5.20 -27.70 -9.70
C VAL A 75 5.48 -29.20 -9.55
#